data_8ca67799866870e9a54a6b3b20cec349
#
_entry.id   8ca67799866870e9a54a6b3b20cec349
#
_cell.length_a   1.000
_cell.length_b   1.000
_cell.length_c   1.000
_cell.angle_alpha   90.00
_cell.angle_beta   90.00
_cell.angle_gamma   90.00
#
_symmetry.space_group_name_H-M   'P 1'
#
loop_
_entity.id
_entity.type
_entity.pdbx_description
1 polymer ?
#
loop_
_entity_poly.entity_id
_entity_poly.type
_entity_poly.pdbx_seq_one_letter_code
_entity_poly.pdbx_strand_id
1 'polypeptide(L)'
;IHRPLWQPAFVSIGELMERLSGLRGSDRVKLITELYKVYSRVHDESFDTFYFWGDMLLADFDQIDKYLIDADMLFSNIGDLKALEGDHSYLTDDQIRVIRQFWQSFGSGSSCSDEQRHFLTIWESLADIYHRFRESLSAQGLAYEGMVYRAAAERLLDDEAVALPGDADGRYVVVGFNALSACE
;
A
#
# COMPACT_ATOMS: atom_id res chain seq x y z
N ILE A 1 18.45 11.69 -47.30
CA ILE A 1 17.41 10.65 -47.25
C ILE A 1 16.39 11.12 -46.20
N HIS A 2 15.35 11.80 -46.64
CA HIS A 2 14.27 12.20 -45.75
C HIS A 2 13.17 11.15 -45.81
N ARG A 3 13.25 10.12 -44.97
CA ARG A 3 12.11 9.28 -44.66
C ARG A 3 11.34 9.96 -43.53
N PRO A 4 10.02 10.13 -43.63
CA PRO A 4 9.23 10.60 -42.50
C PRO A 4 9.40 9.59 -41.35
N LEU A 5 9.86 10.06 -40.20
CA LEU A 5 9.92 9.28 -38.97
C LEU A 5 8.71 9.66 -38.14
N TRP A 6 7.99 8.67 -37.67
CA TRP A 6 6.94 8.90 -36.67
C TRP A 6 7.59 9.35 -35.37
N GLN A 7 7.04 10.40 -34.79
CA GLN A 7 7.49 10.85 -33.47
C GLN A 7 7.15 9.77 -32.43
N PRO A 8 8.11 9.34 -31.59
CA PRO A 8 7.83 8.42 -30.52
C PRO A 8 6.83 9.03 -29.52
N ALA A 9 5.96 8.23 -28.96
CA ALA A 9 5.12 8.62 -27.85
C ALA A 9 5.96 8.65 -26.57
N PHE A 10 5.93 9.75 -25.85
CA PHE A 10 6.55 9.88 -24.53
C PHE A 10 5.47 9.73 -23.48
N VAL A 11 5.68 8.83 -22.53
CA VAL A 11 4.75 8.53 -21.46
C VAL A 11 5.55 8.43 -20.17
N SER A 12 5.10 9.07 -19.11
CA SER A 12 5.70 8.85 -17.79
C SER A 12 5.32 7.48 -17.25
N ILE A 13 6.12 6.94 -16.30
CA ILE A 13 5.80 5.65 -15.69
C ILE A 13 4.43 5.70 -14.98
N GLY A 14 4.12 6.78 -14.28
CA GLY A 14 2.82 6.96 -13.62
C GLY A 14 1.64 6.93 -14.61
N GLU A 15 1.74 7.67 -15.74
CA GLU A 15 0.71 7.62 -16.79
C GLU A 15 0.58 6.24 -17.43
N LEU A 16 1.70 5.52 -17.58
CA LEU A 16 1.67 4.15 -18.07
C LEU A 16 0.91 3.25 -17.11
N MET A 17 1.24 3.31 -15.80
CA MET A 17 0.58 2.51 -14.78
C MET A 17 -0.91 2.85 -14.63
N GLU A 18 -1.31 4.12 -14.72
CA GLU A 18 -2.73 4.51 -14.75
C GLU A 18 -3.49 3.92 -15.95
N ARG A 19 -2.86 3.90 -17.12
CA ARG A 19 -3.46 3.30 -18.32
C ARG A 19 -3.58 1.78 -18.20
N LEU A 20 -2.55 1.14 -17.67
CA LEU A 20 -2.53 -0.31 -17.46
C LEU A 20 -3.55 -0.74 -16.40
N SER A 21 -3.63 -0.02 -15.28
CA SER A 21 -4.56 -0.34 -14.18
C SER A 21 -6.02 0.03 -14.49
N GLY A 22 -6.24 1.06 -15.34
CA GLY A 22 -7.55 1.67 -15.53
C GLY A 22 -8.02 2.53 -14.35
N LEU A 23 -7.17 2.74 -13.35
CA LEU A 23 -7.43 3.59 -12.19
C LEU A 23 -6.78 4.96 -12.35
N ARG A 24 -7.27 5.96 -11.62
CA ARG A 24 -6.70 7.31 -11.62
C ARG A 24 -6.21 7.67 -10.23
N GLY A 25 -4.99 8.19 -10.17
CA GLY A 25 -4.45 8.78 -8.96
C GLY A 25 -5.32 9.93 -8.46
N SER A 26 -5.50 10.01 -7.15
CA SER A 26 -6.26 11.07 -6.47
C SER A 26 -5.37 11.91 -5.59
N ASP A 27 -5.82 13.13 -5.26
CA ASP A 27 -5.07 13.98 -4.35
C ASP A 27 -5.08 13.43 -2.91
N ARG A 28 -4.01 13.77 -2.17
CA ARG A 28 -3.75 13.22 -0.85
C ARG A 28 -4.84 13.54 0.18
N VAL A 29 -5.38 14.76 0.15
CA VAL A 29 -6.43 15.19 1.10
C VAL A 29 -7.70 14.37 0.88
N LYS A 30 -8.06 14.17 -0.38
CA LYS A 30 -9.22 13.33 -0.74
C LYS A 30 -9.01 11.88 -0.30
N LEU A 31 -7.82 11.32 -0.52
CA LEU A 31 -7.49 9.96 -0.09
C LEU A 31 -7.59 9.80 1.44
N ILE A 32 -7.04 10.74 2.21
CA ILE A 32 -7.15 10.72 3.67
C ILE A 32 -8.61 10.85 4.13
N THR A 33 -9.40 11.67 3.44
CA THR A 33 -10.83 11.82 3.73
C THR A 33 -11.61 10.52 3.46
N GLU A 34 -11.32 9.84 2.37
CA GLU A 34 -11.93 8.54 2.07
C GLU A 34 -11.48 7.46 3.06
N LEU A 35 -10.21 7.46 3.45
CA LEU A 35 -9.67 6.57 4.45
C LEU A 35 -10.36 6.79 5.81
N TYR A 36 -10.57 8.05 6.22
CA TYR A 36 -11.30 8.39 7.44
C TYR A 36 -12.74 7.88 7.44
N LYS A 37 -13.44 7.94 6.31
CA LYS A 37 -14.80 7.41 6.20
C LYS A 37 -14.89 5.91 6.48
N VAL A 38 -13.84 5.17 6.13
CA VAL A 38 -13.75 3.73 6.44
C VAL A 38 -13.38 3.53 7.90
N TYR A 39 -12.36 4.24 8.36
CA TYR A 39 -11.84 4.18 9.72
C TYR A 39 -12.90 4.53 10.77
N SER A 40 -13.64 5.61 10.58
CA SER A 40 -14.67 6.10 11.52
C SER A 40 -15.89 5.17 11.67
N ARG A 41 -15.98 4.10 10.88
CA ARG A 41 -17.00 3.05 11.09
C ARG A 41 -16.64 2.08 12.21
N VAL A 42 -15.36 2.00 12.53
CA VAL A 42 -14.81 1.03 13.49
C VAL A 42 -14.29 1.75 14.73
N HIS A 43 -13.80 2.99 14.57
CA HIS A 43 -13.18 3.78 15.62
C HIS A 43 -13.88 5.13 15.78
N ASP A 44 -14.15 5.52 17.03
CA ASP A 44 -14.76 6.80 17.36
C ASP A 44 -13.65 7.84 17.66
N GLU A 45 -13.10 8.38 16.60
CA GLU A 45 -12.04 9.39 16.67
C GLU A 45 -12.36 10.57 15.74
N SER A 46 -11.97 11.79 16.11
CA SER A 46 -12.22 12.96 15.29
C SER A 46 -11.31 12.99 14.04
N PHE A 47 -11.78 13.63 12.97
CA PHE A 47 -10.96 13.79 11.74
C PHE A 47 -9.64 14.52 12.02
N ASP A 48 -9.65 15.54 12.88
CA ASP A 48 -8.46 16.32 13.20
C ASP A 48 -7.38 15.47 13.89
N THR A 49 -7.77 14.56 14.78
CA THR A 49 -6.85 13.62 15.43
C THR A 49 -6.36 12.58 14.43
N PHE A 50 -7.29 12.04 13.62
CA PHE A 50 -6.98 11.03 12.60
C PHE A 50 -6.04 11.54 11.51
N TYR A 51 -6.16 12.81 11.09
CA TYR A 51 -5.52 13.33 9.88
C TYR A 51 -4.00 13.04 9.81
N PHE A 52 -3.29 13.26 10.92
CA PHE A 52 -1.82 13.11 10.94
C PHE A 52 -1.38 11.66 10.82
N TRP A 53 -1.98 10.77 11.58
CA TRP A 53 -1.59 9.36 11.50
C TRP A 53 -2.26 8.64 10.31
N GLY A 54 -3.42 9.11 9.85
CA GLY A 54 -4.05 8.66 8.63
C GLY A 54 -3.20 8.95 7.39
N ASP A 55 -2.45 10.06 7.39
CA ASP A 55 -1.46 10.37 6.36
C ASP A 55 -0.28 9.38 6.36
N MET A 56 0.17 8.97 7.54
CA MET A 56 1.19 7.91 7.69
C MET A 56 0.65 6.55 7.23
N LEU A 57 -0.55 6.20 7.65
CA LEU A 57 -1.20 4.94 7.29
C LEU A 57 -1.41 4.83 5.76
N LEU A 58 -1.80 5.93 5.11
CA LEU A 58 -1.91 5.98 3.66
C LEU A 58 -0.56 5.72 2.98
N ALA A 59 0.53 6.26 3.54
CA ALA A 59 1.88 6.01 3.03
C ALA A 59 2.31 4.54 3.22
N ASP A 60 1.93 3.92 4.34
CA ASP A 60 2.21 2.50 4.59
C ASP A 60 1.41 1.60 3.63
N PHE A 61 0.14 1.89 3.38
CA PHE A 61 -0.66 1.17 2.39
C PHE A 61 -0.08 1.32 0.97
N ASP A 62 0.42 2.50 0.63
CA ASP A 62 1.12 2.75 -0.63
C ASP A 62 2.36 1.84 -0.79
N GLN A 63 3.15 1.67 0.26
CA GLN A 63 4.31 0.77 0.24
C GLN A 63 3.91 -0.71 0.17
N ILE A 64 2.90 -1.13 0.92
CA ILE A 64 2.36 -2.50 0.87
C ILE A 64 2.00 -2.86 -0.58
N ASP A 65 1.33 -1.96 -1.28
CA ASP A 65 0.94 -2.18 -2.67
C ASP A 65 2.12 -2.14 -3.64
N LYS A 66 3.00 -1.15 -3.54
CA LYS A 66 4.20 -1.02 -4.41
C LYS A 66 5.12 -2.23 -4.34
N TYR A 67 5.20 -2.88 -3.19
CA TYR A 67 6.04 -4.05 -2.99
C TYR A 67 5.30 -5.37 -3.08
N LEU A 68 4.03 -5.38 -3.52
CA LEU A 68 3.18 -6.58 -3.65
C LEU A 68 3.10 -7.41 -2.37
N ILE A 69 3.19 -6.75 -1.20
CA ILE A 69 3.14 -7.42 0.10
C ILE A 69 1.71 -7.96 0.32
N ASP A 70 1.62 -9.16 0.86
CA ASP A 70 0.36 -9.72 1.33
C ASP A 70 -0.05 -9.00 2.63
N ALA A 71 -1.09 -8.17 2.53
CA ALA A 71 -1.56 -7.34 3.63
C ALA A 71 -2.14 -8.20 4.78
N ASP A 72 -2.82 -9.30 4.45
CA ASP A 72 -3.42 -10.19 5.46
C ASP A 72 -2.34 -10.90 6.26
N MET A 73 -1.30 -11.40 5.58
CA MET A 73 -0.13 -11.95 6.27
C MET A 73 0.61 -10.90 7.10
N LEU A 74 0.77 -9.69 6.59
CA LEU A 74 1.46 -8.62 7.31
C LEU A 74 0.73 -8.27 8.60
N PHE A 75 -0.58 -8.00 8.51
CA PHE A 75 -1.36 -7.55 9.65
C PHE A 75 -1.65 -8.68 10.64
N SER A 76 -1.82 -9.93 10.21
CA SER A 76 -1.96 -11.08 11.10
C SER A 76 -0.68 -11.37 11.86
N ASN A 77 0.47 -11.38 11.19
CA ASN A 77 1.77 -11.67 11.83
C ASN A 77 2.11 -10.71 12.97
N ILE A 78 1.70 -9.45 12.89
CA ILE A 78 1.92 -8.49 13.98
C ILE A 78 0.90 -8.70 15.11
N GLY A 79 -0.33 -9.13 14.80
CA GLY A 79 -1.30 -9.60 15.79
C GLY A 79 -0.78 -10.82 16.56
N ASP A 80 -0.19 -11.77 15.84
CA ASP A 80 0.42 -12.98 16.39
C ASP A 80 1.69 -12.72 17.19
N LEU A 81 2.42 -11.63 16.95
CA LEU A 81 3.53 -11.21 17.79
C LEU A 81 3.13 -11.00 19.26
N LYS A 82 1.87 -10.73 19.54
CA LYS A 82 1.30 -10.68 20.88
C LYS A 82 1.08 -12.09 21.47
N ALA A 83 0.81 -13.08 20.61
CA ALA A 83 0.69 -14.50 21.00
C ALA A 83 2.04 -15.19 21.13
N LEU A 84 3.11 -14.58 20.64
CA LEU A 84 4.46 -15.14 20.57
C LEU A 84 5.24 -15.03 21.90
N GLU A 85 4.67 -15.46 23.00
CA GLU A 85 5.47 -15.94 24.13
C GLU A 85 6.08 -17.34 23.88
N GLY A 86 5.90 -17.91 22.66
CA GLY A 86 6.18 -19.32 22.46
C GLY A 86 7.07 -19.78 21.32
N ASP A 87 7.03 -19.26 20.12
CA ASP A 87 7.85 -19.81 19.00
C ASP A 87 8.25 -18.75 17.98
N HIS A 88 9.53 -18.37 17.99
CA HIS A 88 10.11 -17.39 17.08
C HIS A 88 10.97 -18.03 15.97
N SER A 89 10.76 -19.30 15.66
CA SER A 89 11.66 -20.09 14.80
C SER A 89 11.79 -19.57 13.35
N TYR A 90 10.88 -18.70 12.91
CA TYR A 90 10.90 -18.09 11.57
C TYR A 90 11.49 -16.66 11.51
N LEU A 91 11.82 -16.07 12.66
CA LEU A 91 12.45 -14.75 12.76
C LEU A 91 13.94 -14.87 13.08
N THR A 92 14.75 -13.98 12.54
CA THR A 92 16.15 -13.86 12.93
C THR A 92 16.27 -13.21 14.31
N ASP A 93 17.35 -13.51 15.03
CA ASP A 93 17.63 -12.93 16.37
C ASP A 93 17.63 -11.40 16.35
N ASP A 94 18.04 -10.78 15.24
CA ASP A 94 18.03 -9.33 15.06
C ASP A 94 16.61 -8.78 14.91
N GLN A 95 15.74 -9.46 14.16
CA GLN A 95 14.34 -9.11 14.04
C GLN A 95 13.61 -9.25 15.38
N ILE A 96 13.84 -10.34 16.10
CA ILE A 96 13.29 -10.56 17.46
C ILE A 96 13.76 -9.44 18.40
N ARG A 97 15.01 -9.03 18.32
CA ARG A 97 15.56 -7.94 19.17
C ARG A 97 14.88 -6.61 18.90
N VAL A 98 14.71 -6.22 17.62
CA VAL A 98 14.02 -4.97 17.22
C VAL A 98 12.57 -4.98 17.70
N ILE A 99 11.85 -6.07 17.47
CA ILE A 99 10.47 -6.24 17.91
C ILE A 99 10.36 -6.14 19.43
N ARG A 100 11.24 -6.85 20.17
CA ARG A 100 11.26 -6.81 21.63
C ARG A 100 11.59 -5.42 22.16
N GLN A 101 12.52 -4.71 21.52
CA GLN A 101 12.89 -3.34 21.88
C GLN A 101 11.73 -2.36 21.60
N PHE A 102 11.01 -2.54 20.50
CA PHE A 102 9.80 -1.79 20.20
C PHE A 102 8.76 -1.99 21.31
N TRP A 103 8.43 -3.24 21.68
CA TRP A 103 7.47 -3.52 22.74
C TRP A 103 7.91 -3.05 24.12
N GLN A 104 9.20 -3.09 24.43
CA GLN A 104 9.75 -2.56 25.67
C GLN A 104 9.67 -1.04 25.77
N SER A 105 9.69 -0.32 24.64
CA SER A 105 9.51 1.13 24.62
C SER A 105 8.07 1.57 24.96
N PHE A 106 7.09 0.65 24.82
CA PHE A 106 5.68 0.91 25.22
C PHE A 106 5.36 0.61 26.69
N GLY A 107 6.32 0.21 27.51
CA GLY A 107 6.15 0.10 28.96
C GLY A 107 6.46 -1.27 29.56
N SER A 108 7.38 -1.27 30.49
CA SER A 108 7.72 -2.39 31.37
C SER A 108 6.71 -2.48 32.52
N GLY A 109 5.54 -3.01 32.26
CA GLY A 109 4.55 -3.26 33.31
C GLY A 109 3.67 -4.44 32.98
N SER A 110 3.36 -5.26 33.95
CA SER A 110 2.55 -6.49 33.87
C SER A 110 1.07 -6.28 33.55
N SER A 111 0.66 -5.07 33.16
CA SER A 111 -0.65 -4.73 32.61
C SER A 111 -0.46 -3.90 31.35
N CYS A 112 -1.08 -4.32 30.24
CA CYS A 112 -1.14 -3.54 29.02
C CYS A 112 -1.75 -2.15 29.35
N SER A 113 -1.06 -1.05 29.00
CA SER A 113 -1.59 0.29 29.19
C SER A 113 -2.83 0.52 28.32
N ASP A 114 -3.63 1.53 28.63
CA ASP A 114 -4.81 1.86 27.82
C ASP A 114 -4.40 2.24 26.40
N GLU A 115 -3.26 2.91 26.23
CA GLU A 115 -2.67 3.24 24.92
C GLU A 115 -2.25 1.99 24.14
N GLN A 116 -1.70 1.00 24.82
CA GLN A 116 -1.33 -0.28 24.17
C GLN A 116 -2.56 -1.05 23.71
N ARG A 117 -3.62 -1.08 24.52
CA ARG A 117 -4.89 -1.71 24.14
C ARG A 117 -5.53 -0.98 22.95
N HIS A 118 -5.53 0.33 22.98
CA HIS A 118 -6.05 1.15 21.87
C HIS A 118 -5.26 0.90 20.58
N PHE A 119 -3.92 0.90 20.64
CA PHE A 119 -3.06 0.56 19.50
C PHE A 119 -3.37 -0.83 18.92
N LEU A 120 -3.51 -1.84 19.77
CA LEU A 120 -3.82 -3.19 19.33
C LEU A 120 -5.21 -3.29 18.68
N THR A 121 -6.19 -2.57 19.22
CA THR A 121 -7.54 -2.51 18.63
C THR A 121 -7.51 -1.89 17.24
N ILE A 122 -6.73 -0.82 17.03
CA ILE A 122 -6.52 -0.24 15.69
C ILE A 122 -5.83 -1.27 14.81
N TRP A 123 -4.77 -1.90 15.29
CA TRP A 123 -3.98 -2.85 14.51
C TRP A 123 -4.81 -4.04 14.02
N GLU A 124 -5.63 -4.63 14.88
CA GLU A 124 -6.52 -5.74 14.54
C GLU A 124 -7.55 -5.38 13.45
N SER A 125 -7.84 -4.10 13.28
CA SER A 125 -8.77 -3.60 12.26
C SER A 125 -8.09 -3.19 10.94
N LEU A 126 -6.74 -3.10 10.91
CA LEU A 126 -6.03 -2.52 9.75
C LEU A 126 -6.23 -3.31 8.46
N ALA A 127 -6.28 -4.64 8.53
CA ALA A 127 -6.55 -5.47 7.36
C ALA A 127 -7.93 -5.14 6.75
N ASP A 128 -8.97 -5.10 7.58
CA ASP A 128 -10.33 -4.76 7.15
C ASP A 128 -10.42 -3.31 6.62
N ILE A 129 -9.76 -2.36 7.29
CA ILE A 129 -9.66 -0.96 6.83
C ILE A 129 -8.97 -0.88 5.46
N TYR A 130 -7.84 -1.58 5.28
CA TYR A 130 -7.10 -1.61 4.01
C TYR A 130 -7.97 -2.13 2.87
N HIS A 131 -8.63 -3.28 3.04
CA HIS A 131 -9.47 -3.87 2.01
C HIS A 131 -10.67 -2.98 1.67
N ARG A 132 -11.41 -2.51 2.67
CA ARG A 132 -12.57 -1.63 2.46
C ARG A 132 -12.19 -0.29 1.84
N PHE A 133 -11.03 0.24 2.19
CA PHE A 133 -10.52 1.48 1.60
C PHE A 133 -10.24 1.28 0.10
N ARG A 134 -9.54 0.21 -0.26
CA ARG A 134 -9.29 -0.14 -1.67
C ARG A 134 -10.57 -0.38 -2.46
N GLU A 135 -11.53 -1.10 -1.89
CA GLU A 135 -12.85 -1.31 -2.50
C GLU A 135 -13.58 0.03 -2.72
N SER A 136 -13.59 0.90 -1.72
CA SER A 136 -14.24 2.21 -1.81
C SER A 136 -13.62 3.09 -2.89
N LEU A 137 -12.30 3.09 -3.03
CA LEU A 137 -11.58 3.83 -4.07
C LEU A 137 -11.84 3.21 -5.45
N SER A 138 -11.75 1.89 -5.59
CA SER A 138 -12.00 1.18 -6.85
C SER A 138 -13.39 1.44 -7.38
N ALA A 139 -14.40 1.44 -6.52
CA ALA A 139 -15.78 1.74 -6.89
C ALA A 139 -15.97 3.16 -7.45
N GLN A 140 -15.05 4.07 -7.12
CA GLN A 140 -15.03 5.46 -7.61
C GLN A 140 -14.08 5.65 -8.81
N GLY A 141 -13.36 4.60 -9.23
CA GLY A 141 -12.29 4.68 -10.23
C GLY A 141 -11.07 5.48 -9.77
N LEU A 142 -10.89 5.60 -8.46
CA LEU A 142 -9.80 6.34 -7.81
C LEU A 142 -8.79 5.38 -7.19
N ALA A 143 -7.56 5.86 -6.99
CA ALA A 143 -6.52 5.11 -6.31
C ALA A 143 -5.46 6.05 -5.71
N TYR A 144 -4.69 5.55 -4.76
CA TYR A 144 -3.37 6.06 -4.44
C TYR A 144 -2.32 5.39 -5.34
N GLU A 145 -1.10 5.91 -5.38
CA GLU A 145 -0.09 5.50 -6.35
C GLU A 145 0.22 4.00 -6.29
N GLY A 146 0.50 3.45 -5.12
CA GLY A 146 0.79 2.02 -4.93
C GLY A 146 -0.35 1.11 -5.39
N MET A 147 -1.60 1.52 -5.16
CA MET A 147 -2.77 0.79 -5.65
C MET A 147 -2.85 0.76 -7.18
N VAL A 148 -2.49 1.88 -7.84
CA VAL A 148 -2.39 1.94 -9.31
C VAL A 148 -1.33 0.97 -9.80
N TYR A 149 -0.14 0.99 -9.17
CA TYR A 149 0.98 0.13 -9.55
C TYR A 149 0.68 -1.35 -9.34
N ARG A 150 0.12 -1.72 -8.18
CA ARG A 150 -0.29 -3.11 -7.92
C ARG A 150 -1.32 -3.60 -8.93
N ALA A 151 -2.38 -2.82 -9.18
CA ALA A 151 -3.41 -3.20 -10.13
C ALA A 151 -2.87 -3.36 -11.55
N ALA A 152 -1.92 -2.52 -11.96
CA ALA A 152 -1.23 -2.66 -13.24
C ALA A 152 -0.39 -3.95 -13.30
N ALA A 153 0.40 -4.23 -12.25
CA ALA A 153 1.24 -5.42 -12.17
C ALA A 153 0.41 -6.71 -12.16
N GLU A 154 -0.67 -6.77 -11.36
CA GLU A 154 -1.57 -7.92 -11.28
C GLU A 154 -2.20 -8.22 -12.65
N ARG A 155 -2.71 -7.21 -13.35
CA ARG A 155 -3.28 -7.38 -14.70
C ARG A 155 -2.27 -7.88 -15.73
N LEU A 156 -1.01 -7.45 -15.65
CA LEU A 156 0.05 -7.91 -16.54
C LEU A 156 0.49 -9.35 -16.21
N LEU A 157 0.47 -9.74 -14.95
CA LEU A 157 0.80 -11.10 -14.51
C LEU A 157 -0.31 -12.11 -14.88
N ASP A 158 -1.56 -11.66 -14.92
CA ASP A 158 -2.72 -12.49 -15.28
C ASP A 158 -2.92 -12.62 -16.81
N ASP A 159 -1.94 -12.22 -17.62
CA ASP A 159 -1.99 -12.25 -19.10
C ASP A 159 -3.23 -11.53 -19.68
N GLU A 160 -3.80 -10.57 -18.97
CA GLU A 160 -4.85 -9.75 -19.53
C GLU A 160 -4.29 -8.96 -20.74
N ALA A 161 -4.99 -9.01 -21.85
CA ALA A 161 -4.60 -8.27 -23.06
C ALA A 161 -4.75 -6.76 -22.82
N VAL A 162 -3.75 -6.16 -22.21
CA VAL A 162 -3.70 -4.72 -21.96
C VAL A 162 -3.08 -4.02 -23.16
N ALA A 163 -3.84 -3.16 -23.82
CA ALA A 163 -3.33 -2.37 -24.92
C ALA A 163 -2.33 -1.33 -24.40
N LEU A 164 -1.06 -1.58 -24.61
CA LEU A 164 -0.01 -0.61 -24.32
C LEU A 164 -0.09 0.58 -25.28
N PRO A 165 0.15 1.82 -24.80
CA PRO A 165 0.10 2.99 -25.65
C PRO A 165 1.22 2.95 -26.71
N GLY A 166 0.87 3.09 -27.99
CA GLY A 166 1.81 3.35 -29.06
C GLY A 166 2.05 2.35 -30.14
N ASP A 167 1.37 1.20 -30.15
CA ASP A 167 1.29 0.33 -30.94
C ASP A 167 1.89 -0.48 -31.89
N ALA A 168 1.61 -0.96 -32.76
CA ALA A 168 1.88 -1.94 -33.84
C ALA A 168 3.26 -2.62 -33.89
N ASP A 169 4.36 -1.96 -33.56
CA ASP A 169 5.70 -2.56 -33.61
C ASP A 169 6.24 -3.02 -32.25
N GLY A 170 5.52 -2.78 -31.15
CA GLY A 170 5.82 -3.30 -29.80
C GLY A 170 7.20 -2.92 -29.26
N ARG A 171 7.78 -1.81 -29.69
CA ARG A 171 9.10 -1.37 -29.22
C ARG A 171 8.95 -0.33 -28.12
N TYR A 172 9.37 -0.71 -26.93
CA TYR A 172 9.43 0.18 -25.78
C TYR A 172 10.86 0.46 -25.39
N VAL A 173 11.15 1.71 -25.09
CA VAL A 173 12.43 2.15 -24.54
C VAL A 173 12.16 2.80 -23.21
N VAL A 174 12.66 2.19 -22.16
CA VAL A 174 12.52 2.68 -20.79
C VAL A 174 13.80 3.40 -20.40
N VAL A 175 13.67 4.59 -19.82
CA VAL A 175 14.81 5.45 -19.51
C VAL A 175 14.67 6.00 -18.10
N GLY A 176 15.76 6.05 -17.32
CA GLY A 176 15.84 6.77 -16.06
C GLY A 176 15.51 5.98 -14.81
N PHE A 177 15.49 4.66 -14.87
CA PHE A 177 15.37 3.84 -13.67
C PHE A 177 16.62 3.94 -12.78
N ASN A 178 16.44 4.28 -11.52
CA ASN A 178 17.49 4.21 -10.49
C ASN A 178 17.22 3.11 -9.46
N ALA A 179 15.98 2.97 -9.04
CA ALA A 179 15.50 1.90 -8.17
C ALA A 179 14.07 1.55 -8.60
N LEU A 180 13.74 0.28 -8.53
CA LEU A 180 12.43 -0.24 -8.93
C LEU A 180 11.72 -0.78 -7.69
N SER A 181 10.41 -0.55 -7.61
CA SER A 181 9.53 -1.29 -6.71
C SER A 181 9.24 -2.69 -7.27
N ALA A 182 8.57 -3.54 -6.50
CA ALA A 182 8.20 -4.88 -6.99
C ALA A 182 7.18 -4.82 -8.14
N CYS A 183 6.43 -3.73 -8.26
CA CYS A 183 5.45 -3.52 -9.34
C CYS A 183 6.07 -3.01 -10.66
N GLU A 184 7.26 -2.45 -10.64
CA GLU A 184 7.97 -1.92 -11.82
C GLU A 184 8.88 -2.96 -12.46
#